data_5154c260664623c16df66e2e7a9f1f42
#
_entry.id   5154c260664623c16df66e2e7a9f1f42
#
_cell.length_a   1.000
_cell.length_b   1.000
_cell.length_c   1.000
_cell.angle_alpha   90.00
_cell.angle_beta   90.00
_cell.angle_gamma   90.00
#
_symmetry.space_group_name_H-M   'P 1'
#
loop_
_entity.id
_entity.type
_entity.pdbx_description
1 polymer ?
#
loop_
_entity_poly.entity_id
_entity_poly.type
_entity_poly.pdbx_seq_one_letter_code
_entity_poly.pdbx_strand_id
1 'polypeptide(L)'
;MASSPAEEIILRTRGISMLFPGTVALDNVDYNVWRGKVNVIIGENGAGKSTLMKILAGVQQPSLGEMELNGNIVHYSSTREAAAHGIGMVHQELNLFENLSVAENIFLGRELQRGLTPINEAEQERQAAELLQRLDQPISPRELVGNLKVGQQQLVEIAKALAENADILILDEPTSA
;
A
#
# COMPACT_ATOMS: atom_id res chain seq x y z
N MET A 1 0.22 -9.16 -36.30
CA MET A 1 0.69 -9.70 -35.01
C MET A 1 0.85 -8.52 -34.08
N ALA A 2 -0.04 -8.31 -33.12
CA ALA A 2 0.11 -7.26 -32.13
C ALA A 2 1.30 -7.65 -31.24
N SER A 3 2.32 -6.80 -31.17
CA SER A 3 3.42 -6.95 -30.22
C SER A 3 2.83 -6.96 -28.81
N SER A 4 3.10 -8.01 -28.06
CA SER A 4 2.82 -8.03 -26.61
C SER A 4 3.39 -6.75 -26.01
N PRO A 5 2.66 -5.99 -25.16
CA PRO A 5 3.23 -4.84 -24.50
C PRO A 5 4.49 -5.29 -23.81
N ALA A 6 5.60 -4.60 -24.08
CA ALA A 6 6.87 -4.90 -23.43
C ALA A 6 6.63 -4.91 -21.92
N GLU A 7 7.09 -5.96 -21.24
CA GLU A 7 6.97 -6.08 -19.79
C GLU A 7 7.74 -4.91 -19.16
N GLU A 8 7.02 -3.92 -18.66
CA GLU A 8 7.58 -2.71 -18.06
C GLU A 8 7.82 -2.92 -16.58
N ILE A 9 9.07 -2.73 -16.15
CA ILE A 9 9.40 -2.71 -14.72
C ILE A 9 9.10 -1.31 -14.20
N ILE A 10 8.15 -1.23 -13.26
CA ILE A 10 7.79 0.03 -12.60
C ILE A 10 8.72 0.34 -11.41
N LEU A 11 9.13 -0.68 -10.65
CA LEU A 11 10.04 -0.54 -9.52
C LEU A 11 11.07 -1.66 -9.55
N ARG A 12 12.32 -1.32 -9.26
CA ARG A 12 13.44 -2.26 -9.19
C ARG A 12 14.27 -2.00 -7.95
N THR A 13 14.75 -3.07 -7.33
CA THR A 13 15.80 -2.99 -6.32
C THR A 13 17.09 -3.60 -6.84
N ARG A 14 18.23 -3.06 -6.40
CA ARG A 14 19.57 -3.56 -6.74
C ARG A 14 20.42 -3.67 -5.50
N GLY A 15 20.86 -4.87 -5.19
CA GLY A 15 21.78 -5.16 -4.08
C GLY A 15 21.24 -4.79 -2.71
N ILE A 16 19.91 -4.79 -2.51
CA ILE A 16 19.32 -4.41 -1.22
C ILE A 16 19.79 -5.35 -0.13
N SER A 17 20.44 -4.77 0.87
CA SER A 17 20.82 -5.48 2.09
C SER A 17 20.26 -4.77 3.32
N MET A 18 19.84 -5.53 4.32
CA MET A 18 19.33 -5.03 5.60
C MET A 18 19.99 -5.74 6.75
N LEU A 19 20.76 -4.98 7.52
CA LEU A 19 21.54 -5.47 8.64
C LEU A 19 20.92 -4.97 9.94
N PHE A 20 20.51 -5.89 10.80
CA PHE A 20 20.13 -5.60 12.18
C PHE A 20 21.24 -6.08 13.14
N PRO A 21 21.30 -5.58 14.37
CA PRO A 21 22.25 -6.09 15.36
C PRO A 21 22.12 -7.63 15.51
N GLY A 22 23.17 -8.35 15.09
CA GLY A 22 23.23 -9.82 15.18
C GLY A 22 22.47 -10.59 14.09
N THR A 23 21.85 -9.94 13.10
CA THR A 23 21.07 -10.62 12.06
C THR A 23 21.16 -9.91 10.72
N VAL A 24 21.40 -10.65 9.66
CA VAL A 24 21.24 -10.19 8.27
C VAL A 24 19.85 -10.58 7.80
N ALA A 25 18.95 -9.59 7.63
CA ALA A 25 17.58 -9.85 7.20
C ALA A 25 17.44 -9.93 5.67
N LEU A 26 18.26 -9.17 4.95
CA LEU A 26 18.37 -9.20 3.49
C LEU A 26 19.85 -9.13 3.12
N ASP A 27 20.29 -9.91 2.15
CA ASP A 27 21.65 -9.93 1.66
C ASP A 27 21.67 -9.85 0.13
N ASN A 28 22.07 -8.69 -0.40
CA ASN A 28 22.27 -8.43 -1.83
C ASN A 28 21.05 -8.82 -2.70
N VAL A 29 19.84 -8.38 -2.34
CA VAL A 29 18.58 -8.76 -2.97
C VAL A 29 18.26 -7.84 -4.15
N ASP A 30 18.10 -8.45 -5.33
CA ASP A 30 17.53 -7.82 -6.52
C ASP A 30 16.07 -8.25 -6.68
N TYR A 31 15.17 -7.29 -6.92
CA TYR A 31 13.75 -7.58 -7.13
C TYR A 31 13.16 -6.61 -8.16
N ASN A 32 12.29 -7.12 -9.01
CA ASN A 32 11.59 -6.34 -10.03
C ASN A 32 10.08 -6.41 -9.80
N VAL A 33 9.41 -5.26 -9.84
CA VAL A 33 7.95 -5.14 -9.84
C VAL A 33 7.52 -4.75 -11.26
N TRP A 34 6.68 -5.57 -11.84
CA TRP A 34 6.17 -5.40 -13.20
C TRP A 34 4.86 -4.64 -13.21
N ARG A 35 4.75 -3.63 -14.06
CA ARG A 35 3.53 -2.81 -14.19
C ARG A 35 2.34 -3.65 -14.63
N GLY A 36 1.17 -3.42 -13.97
CA GLY A 36 -0.08 -4.10 -14.31
C GLY A 36 -0.07 -5.61 -14.07
N LYS A 37 0.85 -6.10 -13.24
CA LYS A 37 0.95 -7.52 -12.86
C LYS A 37 0.77 -7.70 -11.36
N VAL A 38 0.35 -8.90 -10.97
CA VAL A 38 0.45 -9.37 -9.59
C VAL A 38 1.86 -9.91 -9.40
N ASN A 39 2.63 -9.22 -8.57
CA ASN A 39 4.00 -9.60 -8.23
C ASN A 39 3.99 -10.28 -6.87
N VAL A 40 4.46 -11.53 -6.78
CA VAL A 40 4.38 -12.33 -5.55
C VAL A 40 5.77 -12.61 -5.00
N ILE A 41 5.96 -12.34 -3.70
CA ILE A 41 7.17 -12.69 -2.96
C ILE A 41 6.87 -13.96 -2.16
N ILE A 42 7.59 -15.04 -2.45
CA ILE A 42 7.43 -16.35 -1.80
C ILE A 42 8.70 -16.69 -1.02
N GLY A 43 8.54 -17.26 0.16
CA GLY A 43 9.64 -17.72 1.01
C GLY A 43 9.16 -18.17 2.39
N GLU A 44 10.01 -18.83 3.12
CA GLU A 44 9.74 -19.29 4.49
C GLU A 44 9.54 -18.12 5.47
N ASN A 45 9.00 -18.41 6.65
CA ASN A 45 8.91 -17.41 7.72
C ASN A 45 10.33 -16.99 8.14
N GLY A 46 10.55 -15.68 8.27
CA GLY A 46 11.87 -15.12 8.56
C GLY A 46 12.78 -14.95 7.34
N ALA A 47 12.36 -15.30 6.11
CA ALA A 47 13.15 -15.11 4.89
C ALA A 47 13.30 -13.65 4.41
N GLY A 48 12.90 -12.65 5.20
CA GLY A 48 13.07 -11.25 4.87
C GLY A 48 11.95 -10.63 4.01
N LYS A 49 10.88 -11.37 3.68
CA LYS A 49 9.77 -10.88 2.83
C LYS A 49 9.20 -9.55 3.32
N SER A 50 8.74 -9.50 4.57
CA SER A 50 8.17 -8.28 5.17
C SER A 50 9.22 -7.16 5.30
N THR A 51 10.50 -7.50 5.49
CA THR A 51 11.59 -6.52 5.50
C THR A 51 11.74 -5.87 4.13
N LEU A 52 11.74 -6.65 3.04
CA LEU A 52 11.79 -6.12 1.68
C LEU A 52 10.56 -5.24 1.41
N MET A 53 9.35 -5.71 1.72
CA MET A 53 8.12 -4.93 1.54
C MET A 53 8.15 -3.61 2.32
N LYS A 54 8.64 -3.61 3.55
CA LYS A 54 8.81 -2.39 4.37
C LYS A 54 9.84 -1.41 3.76
N ILE A 55 10.90 -1.90 3.12
CA ILE A 55 11.85 -1.06 2.40
C ILE A 55 11.19 -0.44 1.17
N LEU A 56 10.48 -1.23 0.36
CA LEU A 56 9.76 -0.74 -0.82
C LEU A 56 8.72 0.33 -0.47
N ALA A 57 8.06 0.19 0.69
CA ALA A 57 7.05 1.12 1.19
C ALA A 57 7.62 2.33 1.95
N GLY A 58 8.94 2.47 2.07
CA GLY A 58 9.56 3.56 2.82
C GLY A 58 9.40 3.51 4.33
N VAL A 59 8.97 2.36 4.89
CA VAL A 59 8.89 2.12 6.35
C VAL A 59 10.28 1.98 6.95
N GLN A 60 11.22 1.40 6.18
CA GLN A 60 12.60 1.17 6.59
C GLN A 60 13.55 1.59 5.47
N GLN A 61 14.74 2.06 5.86
CA GLN A 61 15.82 2.34 4.92
C GLN A 61 16.71 1.10 4.79
N PRO A 62 17.13 0.71 3.58
CA PRO A 62 18.09 -0.36 3.41
C PRO A 62 19.45 0.04 3.97
N SER A 63 20.22 -0.91 4.47
CA SER A 63 21.61 -0.68 4.91
C SER A 63 22.54 -0.47 3.71
N LEU A 64 22.29 -1.17 2.60
CA LEU A 64 23.01 -1.09 1.32
C LEU A 64 22.05 -1.31 0.16
N GLY A 65 22.49 -0.89 -1.03
CA GLY A 65 21.73 -1.05 -2.26
C GLY A 65 20.90 0.17 -2.61
N GLU A 66 20.19 0.09 -3.72
CA GLU A 66 19.39 1.20 -4.25
C GLU A 66 18.04 0.73 -4.78
N MET A 67 17.09 1.64 -4.82
CA MET A 67 15.77 1.43 -5.38
C MET A 67 15.54 2.41 -6.53
N GLU A 68 14.96 1.92 -7.61
CA GLU A 68 14.64 2.67 -8.83
C GLU A 68 13.13 2.59 -9.07
N LEU A 69 12.46 3.74 -9.20
CA LEU A 69 11.04 3.85 -9.56
C LEU A 69 10.92 4.59 -10.89
N ASN A 70 10.26 3.98 -11.87
CA ASN A 70 10.10 4.53 -13.21
C ASN A 70 11.43 5.00 -13.84
N GLY A 71 12.53 4.24 -13.64
CA GLY A 71 13.87 4.54 -14.17
C GLY A 71 14.67 5.57 -13.37
N ASN A 72 14.15 6.09 -12.27
CA ASN A 72 14.84 7.06 -11.42
C ASN A 72 15.21 6.44 -10.06
N ILE A 73 16.43 6.67 -9.61
CA ILE A 73 16.84 6.26 -8.26
C ILE A 73 16.04 7.06 -7.24
N VAL A 74 15.46 6.37 -6.27
CA VAL A 74 14.63 6.94 -5.22
C VAL A 74 15.08 6.49 -3.84
N HIS A 75 14.93 7.39 -2.86
CA HIS A 75 15.16 7.12 -1.45
C HIS A 75 13.99 7.74 -0.66
N TYR A 76 13.24 6.93 0.05
CA TYR A 76 12.11 7.41 0.84
C TYR A 76 12.48 7.49 2.31
N SER A 77 12.36 8.66 2.90
CA SER A 77 12.59 8.86 4.33
C SER A 77 11.39 8.48 5.20
N SER A 78 10.23 8.25 4.57
CA SER A 78 8.98 7.93 5.25
C SER A 78 7.98 7.27 4.30
N THR A 79 6.98 6.58 4.89
CA THR A 79 5.83 6.03 4.15
C THR A 79 5.04 7.11 3.41
N ARG A 80 4.95 8.32 3.97
CA ARG A 80 4.28 9.46 3.34
C ARG A 80 4.97 9.88 2.04
N GLU A 81 6.29 9.85 2.03
CA GLU A 81 7.06 10.14 0.82
C GLU A 81 6.88 9.05 -0.24
N ALA A 82 6.90 7.78 0.15
CA ALA A 82 6.62 6.67 -0.76
C ALA A 82 5.19 6.77 -1.32
N ALA A 83 4.20 7.10 -0.48
CA ALA A 83 2.82 7.30 -0.91
C ALA A 83 2.68 8.47 -1.91
N ALA A 84 3.42 9.58 -1.71
CA ALA A 84 3.45 10.69 -2.67
C ALA A 84 4.02 10.29 -4.05
N HIS A 85 4.78 9.19 -4.11
CA HIS A 85 5.30 8.57 -5.34
C HIS A 85 4.45 7.38 -5.84
N GLY A 86 3.25 7.21 -5.29
CA GLY A 86 2.31 6.19 -5.73
C GLY A 86 2.56 4.79 -5.16
N ILE A 87 3.26 4.65 -4.04
CA ILE A 87 3.46 3.37 -3.36
C ILE A 87 2.60 3.30 -2.11
N GLY A 88 1.54 2.50 -2.13
CA GLY A 88 0.67 2.23 -0.98
C GLY A 88 1.04 0.91 -0.30
N MET A 89 0.89 0.84 1.03
CA MET A 89 1.08 -0.40 1.79
C MET A 89 -0.11 -0.67 2.69
N VAL A 90 -0.62 -1.89 2.60
CA VAL A 90 -1.59 -2.45 3.54
C VAL A 90 -0.83 -3.35 4.50
N HIS A 91 -0.88 -3.00 5.78
CA HIS A 91 -0.20 -3.73 6.84
C HIS A 91 -1.02 -4.96 7.27
N GLN A 92 -0.36 -5.91 7.90
CA GLN A 92 -0.99 -7.08 8.51
C GLN A 92 -1.96 -6.68 9.64
N GLU A 93 -1.60 -5.66 10.43
CA GLU A 93 -2.46 -5.09 11.46
C GLU A 93 -3.38 -4.04 10.87
N LEU A 94 -4.66 -4.08 11.24
CA LEU A 94 -5.65 -3.10 10.79
C LEU A 94 -5.42 -1.76 11.50
N ASN A 95 -5.25 -0.70 10.71
CA ASN A 95 -5.06 0.67 11.19
C ASN A 95 -6.34 1.50 10.96
N LEU A 96 -7.48 0.95 11.39
CA LEU A 96 -8.79 1.56 11.27
C LEU A 96 -9.33 2.01 12.63
N PHE A 97 -10.12 3.06 12.60
CA PHE A 97 -10.84 3.57 13.77
C PHE A 97 -12.25 3.00 13.77
N GLU A 98 -12.54 2.11 14.70
CA GLU A 98 -13.82 1.39 14.80
C GLU A 98 -15.03 2.30 15.00
N ASN A 99 -14.83 3.46 15.64
CA ASN A 99 -15.86 4.47 15.93
C ASN A 99 -16.10 5.46 14.79
N LEU A 100 -15.37 5.35 13.69
CA LEU A 100 -15.57 6.14 12.49
C LEU A 100 -16.23 5.30 11.40
N SER A 101 -16.92 5.98 10.49
CA SER A 101 -17.50 5.35 9.29
C SER A 101 -16.41 4.86 8.33
N VAL A 102 -16.81 4.02 7.39
CA VAL A 102 -15.94 3.55 6.31
C VAL A 102 -15.39 4.72 5.49
N ALA A 103 -16.23 5.68 5.12
CA ALA A 103 -15.80 6.86 4.36
C ALA A 103 -14.80 7.72 5.15
N GLU A 104 -15.05 7.96 6.44
CA GLU A 104 -14.12 8.69 7.30
C GLU A 104 -12.77 7.97 7.44
N ASN A 105 -12.76 6.64 7.59
CA ASN A 105 -11.53 5.87 7.63
C ASN A 105 -10.73 5.94 6.33
N ILE A 106 -11.40 5.84 5.16
CA ILE A 106 -10.76 5.92 3.85
C ILE A 106 -10.08 7.27 3.64
N PHE A 107 -10.72 8.37 4.07
CA PHE A 107 -10.22 9.72 3.85
C PHE A 107 -9.55 10.37 5.07
N LEU A 108 -9.29 9.61 6.12
CA LEU A 108 -8.67 10.11 7.35
C LEU A 108 -7.31 10.77 7.07
N GLY A 109 -7.14 12.02 7.52
CA GLY A 109 -5.94 12.82 7.28
C GLY A 109 -5.81 13.37 5.84
N ARG A 110 -6.85 13.18 5.02
CA ARG A 110 -6.95 13.66 3.62
C ARG A 110 -8.37 14.08 3.30
N GLU A 111 -9.03 14.62 4.31
CA GLU A 111 -10.43 15.03 4.21
C GLU A 111 -10.63 15.96 3.01
N LEU A 112 -11.68 15.70 2.22
CA LEU A 112 -11.99 16.47 1.03
C LEU A 112 -12.51 17.86 1.42
N GLN A 113 -11.59 18.82 1.48
CA GLN A 113 -11.88 20.22 1.78
C GLN A 113 -11.48 21.11 0.60
N ARG A 114 -12.21 22.21 0.41
CA ARG A 114 -11.81 23.32 -0.45
C ARG A 114 -11.42 24.52 0.43
N GLY A 115 -10.14 24.64 0.76
CA GLY A 115 -9.62 25.74 1.59
C GLY A 115 -10.17 25.68 3.02
N LEU A 116 -10.85 26.74 3.48
CA LEU A 116 -11.45 26.85 4.82
C LEU A 116 -12.91 26.37 4.89
N THR A 117 -13.41 25.65 3.87
CA THR A 117 -14.77 25.10 3.88
C THR A 117 -14.84 23.85 4.77
N PRO A 118 -16.03 23.53 5.34
CA PRO A 118 -16.25 22.26 6.02
C PRO A 118 -15.92 21.06 5.15
N ILE A 119 -15.62 19.93 5.78
CA ILE A 119 -15.40 18.63 5.11
C ILE A 119 -16.64 18.31 4.26
N ASN A 120 -16.41 17.92 3.02
CA ASN A 120 -17.48 17.50 2.12
C ASN A 120 -17.79 16.00 2.33
N GLU A 121 -18.54 15.70 3.37
CA GLU A 121 -18.93 14.32 3.74
C GLU A 121 -19.63 13.58 2.58
N ALA A 122 -20.55 14.27 1.88
CA ALA A 122 -21.27 13.65 0.76
C ALA A 122 -20.34 13.25 -0.39
N GLU A 123 -19.33 14.03 -0.67
CA GLU A 123 -18.32 13.72 -1.68
C GLU A 123 -17.40 12.58 -1.22
N GLN A 124 -17.00 12.55 0.06
CA GLN A 124 -16.25 11.44 0.63
C GLN A 124 -17.04 10.14 0.56
N GLU A 125 -18.31 10.13 0.94
CA GLU A 125 -19.18 8.98 0.84
C GLU A 125 -19.33 8.49 -0.61
N ARG A 126 -19.47 9.41 -1.57
CA ARG A 126 -19.57 9.06 -2.98
C ARG A 126 -18.30 8.39 -3.49
N GLN A 127 -17.13 8.97 -3.21
CA GLN A 127 -15.86 8.41 -3.63
C GLN A 127 -15.54 7.09 -2.91
N ALA A 128 -15.87 6.97 -1.62
CA ALA A 128 -15.76 5.70 -0.90
C ALA A 128 -16.63 4.61 -1.53
N ALA A 129 -17.88 4.94 -1.90
CA ALA A 129 -18.77 4.00 -2.58
C ALA A 129 -18.19 3.51 -3.92
N GLU A 130 -17.59 4.40 -4.71
CA GLU A 130 -16.94 4.04 -5.98
C GLU A 130 -15.74 3.11 -5.78
N LEU A 131 -14.92 3.36 -4.75
CA LEU A 131 -13.78 2.50 -4.41
C LEU A 131 -14.25 1.10 -3.98
N LEU A 132 -15.24 1.03 -3.09
CA LEU A 132 -15.82 -0.23 -2.62
C LEU A 132 -16.48 -1.02 -3.76
N GLN A 133 -17.16 -0.34 -4.68
CA GLN A 133 -17.73 -0.95 -5.87
C GLN A 133 -16.65 -1.55 -6.78
N ARG A 134 -15.51 -0.88 -6.95
CA ARG A 134 -14.36 -1.42 -7.70
C ARG A 134 -13.79 -2.70 -7.07
N LEU A 135 -13.94 -2.86 -5.76
CA LEU A 135 -13.54 -4.05 -5.01
C LEU A 135 -14.65 -5.11 -4.97
N ASP A 136 -15.78 -4.87 -5.68
CA ASP A 136 -16.97 -5.76 -5.71
C ASP A 136 -17.54 -6.05 -4.31
N GLN A 137 -17.56 -5.01 -3.45
CA GLN A 137 -17.99 -5.14 -2.05
C GLN A 137 -19.21 -4.26 -1.74
N PRO A 138 -20.33 -4.86 -1.28
CA PRO A 138 -21.54 -4.15 -0.91
C PRO A 138 -21.43 -3.60 0.54
N ILE A 139 -20.40 -2.81 0.81
CA ILE A 139 -20.21 -2.15 2.12
C ILE A 139 -20.74 -0.73 2.02
N SER A 140 -21.57 -0.30 2.98
CA SER A 140 -22.04 1.09 3.04
C SER A 140 -20.91 2.02 3.47
N PRO A 141 -20.66 3.14 2.77
CA PRO A 141 -19.70 4.16 3.22
C PRO A 141 -20.00 4.77 4.59
N ARG A 142 -21.27 4.72 5.01
CA ARG A 142 -21.75 5.24 6.30
C ARG A 142 -21.68 4.24 7.44
N GLU A 143 -21.42 2.96 7.13
CA GLU A 143 -21.32 1.93 8.17
C GLU A 143 -20.12 2.20 9.06
N LEU A 144 -20.27 1.99 10.37
CA LEU A 144 -19.15 2.07 11.30
C LEU A 144 -18.22 0.88 11.09
N VAL A 145 -16.92 1.13 11.05
CA VAL A 145 -15.92 0.07 10.83
C VAL A 145 -15.99 -1.01 11.90
N GLY A 146 -16.31 -0.64 13.15
CA GLY A 146 -16.48 -1.60 14.25
C GLY A 146 -17.62 -2.62 14.04
N ASN A 147 -18.59 -2.35 13.17
CA ASN A 147 -19.67 -3.27 12.83
C ASN A 147 -19.29 -4.28 11.73
N LEU A 148 -18.16 -4.05 11.07
CA LEU A 148 -17.70 -4.87 9.95
C LEU A 148 -16.99 -6.14 10.44
N LYS A 149 -17.12 -7.22 9.68
CA LYS A 149 -16.29 -8.42 9.87
C LYS A 149 -14.82 -8.09 9.49
N VAL A 150 -13.87 -8.80 10.07
CA VAL A 150 -12.42 -8.60 9.82
C VAL A 150 -12.08 -8.57 8.34
N GLY A 151 -12.60 -9.50 7.54
CA GLY A 151 -12.37 -9.50 6.09
C GLY A 151 -12.91 -8.24 5.38
N GLN A 152 -14.00 -7.64 5.86
CA GLN A 152 -14.52 -6.37 5.34
C GLN A 152 -13.66 -5.19 5.78
N GLN A 153 -13.15 -5.20 7.00
CA GLN A 153 -12.20 -4.20 7.48
C GLN A 153 -10.91 -4.21 6.65
N GLN A 154 -10.39 -5.39 6.28
CA GLN A 154 -9.25 -5.51 5.36
C GLN A 154 -9.52 -4.86 4.01
N LEU A 155 -10.74 -5.01 3.48
CA LEU A 155 -11.13 -4.36 2.22
C LEU A 155 -11.24 -2.84 2.36
N VAL A 156 -11.61 -2.32 3.53
CA VAL A 156 -11.56 -0.88 3.83
C VAL A 156 -10.12 -0.37 3.84
N GLU A 157 -9.16 -1.11 4.40
CA GLU A 157 -7.72 -0.77 4.33
C GLU A 157 -7.22 -0.73 2.87
N ILE A 158 -7.62 -1.70 2.05
CA ILE A 158 -7.29 -1.71 0.62
C ILE A 158 -7.92 -0.48 -0.07
N ALA A 159 -9.20 -0.18 0.19
CA ALA A 159 -9.87 0.99 -0.36
C ALA A 159 -9.18 2.30 0.05
N LYS A 160 -8.72 2.40 1.29
CA LYS A 160 -7.93 3.52 1.81
C LYS A 160 -6.62 3.71 1.03
N ALA A 161 -5.87 2.63 0.81
CA ALA A 161 -4.63 2.69 0.02
C ALA A 161 -4.90 3.04 -1.46
N LEU A 162 -5.99 2.53 -2.05
CA LEU A 162 -6.40 2.90 -3.42
C LEU A 162 -6.85 4.36 -3.54
N ALA A 163 -7.44 4.94 -2.48
CA ALA A 163 -7.79 6.35 -2.43
C ALA A 163 -6.56 7.27 -2.50
N GLU A 164 -5.37 6.75 -2.20
CA GLU A 164 -4.08 7.45 -2.33
C GLU A 164 -3.55 7.48 -3.77
N ASN A 165 -4.32 6.99 -4.74
CA ASN A 165 -3.88 6.83 -6.13
C ASN A 165 -2.59 6.02 -6.23
N ALA A 166 -2.47 4.95 -5.44
CA ALA A 166 -1.32 4.08 -5.48
C ALA A 166 -1.19 3.39 -6.84
N ASP A 167 -0.04 3.55 -7.49
CA ASP A 167 0.35 2.82 -8.71
C ASP A 167 0.87 1.41 -8.36
N ILE A 168 1.43 1.27 -7.16
CA ILE A 168 1.93 0.02 -6.58
C ILE A 168 1.27 -0.18 -5.23
N LEU A 169 0.56 -1.30 -5.07
CA LEU A 169 -0.04 -1.69 -3.80
C LEU A 169 0.72 -2.89 -3.23
N ILE A 170 1.29 -2.70 -2.05
CA ILE A 170 2.01 -3.74 -1.30
C ILE A 170 1.07 -4.32 -0.25
N LEU A 171 0.88 -5.63 -0.26
CA LEU A 171 0.06 -6.35 0.71
C LEU A 171 0.96 -7.29 1.53
N ASP A 172 1.12 -7.03 2.83
CA ASP A 172 1.91 -7.87 3.73
C ASP A 172 0.96 -8.82 4.50
N GLU A 173 0.91 -10.08 4.09
CA GLU A 173 0.07 -11.16 4.65
C GLU A 173 -1.40 -10.74 4.94
N PRO A 174 -2.16 -10.28 3.94
CA PRO A 174 -3.50 -9.70 4.16
C PRO A 174 -4.55 -10.71 4.67
N THR A 175 -4.24 -11.99 4.76
CA THR A 175 -5.18 -13.07 5.08
C THR A 175 -4.83 -13.86 6.34
N SER A 176 -3.95 -13.36 7.20
CA SER A 176 -3.50 -14.07 8.43
C SER A 176 -4.46 -13.96 9.62
N ALA A 177 -5.69 -13.45 9.43
CA ALA A 177 -6.73 -13.31 10.45
C ALA A 177 -7.90 -14.27 10.21
#